data_7c43ee78e0bdba15352eb2b8acd25f6f
#
_entry.id   7c43ee78e0bdba15352eb2b8acd25f6f
#
_cell.length_a   1.000
_cell.length_b   1.000
_cell.length_c   1.000
_cell.angle_alpha   90.00
_cell.angle_beta   90.00
_cell.angle_gamma   90.00
#
_symmetry.space_group_name_H-M   'P 1'
#
loop_
_entity.id
_entity.type
_entity.pdbx_description
1 polymer ?
#
loop_
_entity_poly.entity_id
_entity_poly.type
_entity_poly.pdbx_seq_one_letter_code
_entity_poly.pdbx_strand_id
1 'polypeptide(L)'
;DSTSVKGREKSCRKNTPKKKVKKKRGRPKKGEERKKEPRRLELQGTRTLEKNLNDLAKGCDWGCKKDSKGKKMSWRGYKLHIDCVDGDIPVSAIVTSASVHDSQVAIPLAQMGESRITNLYDLMDAAYDAPEIHNYSKGKEHIPIIDDNPRRGEKKEMDPAKK
;
A
#
# COMPACT_ATOMS: atom_id res chain seq x y z
N ASP A 1 4.63 9.31 0.79
CA ASP A 1 4.18 9.28 2.21
C ASP A 1 2.66 9.45 2.31
N SER A 2 2.08 9.12 3.46
CA SER A 2 0.63 9.26 3.65
C SER A 2 0.29 10.07 4.87
N THR A 3 -0.71 10.97 4.74
CA THR A 3 -1.23 11.75 5.85
C THR A 3 -2.72 11.52 6.08
N SER A 4 -3.16 11.64 7.34
CA SER A 4 -4.55 11.43 7.72
C SER A 4 -5.39 12.67 7.46
N VAL A 5 -6.55 12.50 6.80
CA VAL A 5 -7.55 13.54 6.59
C VAL A 5 -8.82 13.16 7.33
N LYS A 6 -9.18 13.93 8.35
CA LYS A 6 -10.37 13.68 9.17
C LYS A 6 -11.64 14.03 8.37
N GLY A 7 -12.53 13.04 8.22
CA GLY A 7 -13.84 13.24 7.60
C GLY A 7 -14.94 13.53 8.62
N ARG A 8 -15.89 14.36 8.26
CA ARG A 8 -17.11 14.63 9.06
C ARG A 8 -18.25 13.67 8.73
N GLU A 9 -18.15 12.96 7.63
CA GLU A 9 -19.13 12.02 7.13
C GLU A 9 -19.21 10.75 7.99
N LYS A 10 -20.35 10.06 7.93
CA LYS A 10 -20.46 8.72 8.51
C LYS A 10 -19.60 7.75 7.70
N SER A 11 -18.94 6.80 8.39
CA SER A 11 -18.18 5.76 7.68
C SER A 11 -19.09 4.97 6.76
N CYS A 12 -18.62 4.69 5.53
CA CYS A 12 -19.31 3.84 4.60
C CYS A 12 -19.47 2.44 5.21
N ARG A 13 -20.69 2.05 5.54
CA ARG A 13 -20.96 0.66 5.88
C ARG A 13 -20.68 -0.17 4.64
N LYS A 14 -19.77 -1.10 4.73
CA LYS A 14 -19.59 -2.10 3.68
C LYS A 14 -20.87 -2.95 3.62
N ASN A 15 -21.87 -2.51 2.85
CA ASN A 15 -22.98 -3.36 2.46
C ASN A 15 -22.38 -4.44 1.57
N THR A 16 -21.89 -5.50 2.15
CA THR A 16 -21.51 -6.70 1.44
C THR A 16 -22.53 -7.80 1.71
N PRO A 17 -23.59 -7.92 0.92
CA PRO A 17 -24.27 -9.18 0.79
C PRO A 17 -23.56 -10.04 -0.26
N LYS A 18 -22.23 -10.13 -0.23
CA LYS A 18 -21.57 -11.20 -0.95
C LYS A 18 -21.77 -12.44 -0.11
N LYS A 19 -22.66 -13.35 -0.58
CA LYS A 19 -22.73 -14.73 -0.09
C LYS A 19 -21.29 -15.24 -0.08
N LYS A 20 -20.66 -15.22 1.11
CA LYS A 20 -19.32 -15.75 1.26
C LYS A 20 -19.43 -17.23 0.93
N VAL A 21 -18.90 -17.63 -0.20
CA VAL A 21 -18.66 -19.05 -0.48
C VAL A 21 -17.93 -19.58 0.74
N LYS A 22 -18.55 -20.51 1.47
CA LYS A 22 -17.98 -21.07 2.70
C LYS A 22 -16.67 -21.77 2.32
N LYS A 23 -15.54 -21.08 2.50
CA LYS A 23 -14.22 -21.69 2.29
C LYS A 23 -14.08 -22.84 3.27
N LYS A 24 -13.69 -24.03 2.79
CA LYS A 24 -13.38 -25.17 3.65
C LYS A 24 -12.37 -24.74 4.72
N ARG A 25 -12.70 -24.92 5.98
CA ARG A 25 -11.81 -24.63 7.10
C ARG A 25 -10.78 -25.76 7.24
N GLY A 26 -9.60 -25.46 7.76
CA GLY A 26 -8.53 -26.42 8.03
C GLY A 26 -7.43 -26.43 6.97
N ARG A 27 -6.35 -27.16 7.28
CA ARG A 27 -5.21 -27.36 6.36
C ARG A 27 -5.66 -28.21 5.16
N PRO A 28 -5.27 -27.88 3.91
CA PRO A 28 -5.53 -28.73 2.76
C PRO A 28 -4.92 -30.12 2.98
N LYS A 29 -5.53 -31.16 2.42
CA LYS A 29 -4.92 -32.49 2.40
C LYS A 29 -3.63 -32.46 1.60
N LYS A 30 -2.69 -33.39 1.90
CA LYS A 30 -1.44 -33.53 1.18
C LYS A 30 -1.74 -33.75 -0.32
N GLY A 31 -1.27 -32.85 -1.20
CA GLY A 31 -1.56 -32.87 -2.64
C GLY A 31 -2.77 -32.05 -3.10
N GLU A 32 -3.55 -31.43 -2.17
CA GLU A 32 -4.64 -30.53 -2.54
C GLU A 32 -4.17 -29.08 -2.50
N GLU A 33 -3.96 -28.44 -3.65
CA GLU A 33 -3.67 -27.00 -3.73
C GLU A 33 -4.98 -26.20 -3.80
N ARG A 34 -5.12 -25.23 -2.90
CA ARG A 34 -6.24 -24.28 -2.96
C ARG A 34 -5.86 -23.12 -3.86
N LYS A 35 -6.63 -22.91 -4.92
CA LYS A 35 -6.52 -21.71 -5.76
C LYS A 35 -6.68 -20.47 -4.87
N LYS A 36 -5.62 -19.68 -4.74
CA LYS A 36 -5.65 -18.37 -4.09
C LYS A 36 -6.03 -17.33 -5.14
N GLU A 37 -7.03 -16.52 -4.86
CA GLU A 37 -7.28 -15.34 -5.68
C GLU A 37 -6.09 -14.40 -5.56
N PRO A 38 -5.57 -13.86 -6.67
CA PRO A 38 -4.43 -12.94 -6.63
C PRO A 38 -4.78 -11.71 -5.80
N ARG A 39 -3.82 -11.22 -5.03
CA ARG A 39 -3.99 -10.02 -4.22
C ARG A 39 -4.02 -8.79 -5.13
N ARG A 40 -4.61 -7.72 -4.63
CA ARG A 40 -4.66 -6.43 -5.36
C ARG A 40 -3.27 -6.00 -5.84
N LEU A 41 -2.28 -6.05 -4.97
CA LEU A 41 -0.92 -5.62 -5.27
C LEU A 41 -0.28 -6.44 -6.40
N GLU A 42 -0.50 -7.76 -6.42
CA GLU A 42 -0.02 -8.67 -7.48
C GLU A 42 -0.60 -8.31 -8.87
N LEU A 43 -1.79 -7.73 -8.90
CA LEU A 43 -2.47 -7.36 -10.14
C LEU A 43 -2.13 -5.94 -10.61
N GLN A 44 -1.68 -5.06 -9.71
CA GLN A 44 -1.47 -3.64 -10.03
C GLN A 44 -0.38 -3.41 -11.06
N GLY A 45 0.70 -4.18 -11.02
CA GLY A 45 1.82 -4.03 -11.96
C GLY A 45 1.45 -4.29 -13.43
N THR A 46 0.40 -5.10 -13.68
CA THR A 46 -0.06 -5.45 -15.03
C THR A 46 -1.30 -4.66 -15.48
N ARG A 47 -1.90 -3.88 -14.59
CA ARG A 47 -3.11 -3.10 -14.85
C ARG A 47 -2.80 -1.67 -15.26
N THR A 48 -3.71 -1.07 -16.02
CA THR A 48 -3.67 0.36 -16.31
C THR A 48 -3.95 1.19 -15.06
N LEU A 49 -3.42 2.41 -15.02
CA LEU A 49 -3.65 3.37 -13.93
C LEU A 49 -5.15 3.54 -13.59
N GLU A 50 -5.99 3.70 -14.59
CA GLU A 50 -7.44 3.87 -14.40
C GLU A 50 -8.07 2.68 -13.65
N LYS A 51 -7.73 1.44 -14.03
CA LYS A 51 -8.21 0.24 -13.34
C LYS A 51 -7.71 0.17 -11.91
N ASN A 52 -6.46 0.55 -11.67
CA ASN A 52 -5.88 0.59 -10.33
C ASN A 52 -6.58 1.63 -9.46
N LEU A 53 -6.82 2.84 -9.98
CA LEU A 53 -7.53 3.91 -9.26
C LEU A 53 -9.00 3.55 -8.96
N ASN A 54 -9.66 2.83 -9.85
CA ASN A 54 -11.05 2.38 -9.65
C ASN A 54 -11.17 1.25 -8.63
N ASP A 55 -10.13 0.45 -8.46
CA ASP A 55 -10.08 -0.64 -7.47
C ASP A 55 -9.80 -0.14 -6.04
N LEU A 56 -9.27 1.09 -5.87
CA LEU A 56 -9.01 1.68 -4.57
C LEU A 56 -10.32 2.14 -3.88
N ALA A 57 -10.44 1.85 -2.59
CA ALA A 57 -11.58 2.33 -1.81
C ALA A 57 -11.50 3.85 -1.63
N LYS A 58 -12.60 4.55 -1.94
CA LYS A 58 -12.70 6.01 -1.93
C LYS A 58 -13.69 6.55 -0.88
N GLY A 59 -14.40 5.68 -0.17
CA GLY A 59 -15.38 6.08 0.84
C GLY A 59 -14.75 6.44 2.19
N CYS A 60 -15.42 7.27 2.98
CA CYS A 60 -15.02 7.58 4.35
C CYS A 60 -14.99 6.30 5.20
N ASP A 61 -13.88 5.99 5.88
CA ASP A 61 -13.74 4.80 6.72
C ASP A 61 -12.79 5.07 7.90
N TRP A 62 -12.63 4.08 8.75
CA TRP A 62 -11.71 4.14 9.87
C TRP A 62 -10.30 3.76 9.46
N GLY A 63 -9.34 4.64 9.80
CA GLY A 63 -7.90 4.39 9.71
C GLY A 63 -7.28 4.26 11.09
N CYS A 64 -6.13 3.61 11.14
CA CYS A 64 -5.35 3.44 12.35
C CYS A 64 -3.86 3.49 12.03
N LYS A 65 -3.11 4.22 12.85
CA LYS A 65 -1.66 4.39 12.76
C LYS A 65 -1.06 4.31 14.17
N LYS A 66 0.15 3.84 14.28
CA LYS A 66 0.94 4.01 15.51
C LYS A 66 1.81 5.26 15.36
N ASP A 67 1.89 6.06 16.40
CA ASP A 67 2.83 7.19 16.45
C ASP A 67 4.26 6.69 16.74
N SER A 68 5.23 7.58 16.71
CA SER A 68 6.65 7.29 17.01
C SER A 68 6.86 6.70 18.41
N LYS A 69 5.95 6.95 19.34
CA LYS A 69 5.96 6.42 20.72
C LYS A 69 5.22 5.08 20.84
N GLY A 70 4.75 4.51 19.72
CA GLY A 70 4.00 3.26 19.70
C GLY A 70 2.53 3.37 20.09
N LYS A 71 2.02 4.58 20.43
CA LYS A 71 0.62 4.80 20.79
C LYS A 71 -0.26 4.70 19.55
N LYS A 72 -1.33 3.93 19.66
CA LYS A 72 -2.30 3.74 18.59
C LYS A 72 -3.20 4.98 18.45
N MET A 73 -3.19 5.60 17.28
CA MET A 73 -4.10 6.66 16.89
C MET A 73 -5.07 6.14 15.83
N SER A 74 -6.36 6.42 16.00
CA SER A 74 -7.39 6.10 15.02
C SER A 74 -8.15 7.35 14.62
N TRP A 75 -8.54 7.42 13.35
CA TRP A 75 -9.36 8.50 12.83
C TRP A 75 -10.39 7.97 11.85
N ARG A 76 -11.44 8.72 11.66
CA ARG A 76 -12.44 8.47 10.63
C ARG A 76 -12.24 9.47 9.51
N GLY A 77 -12.19 9.00 8.26
CA GLY A 77 -12.00 9.86 7.10
C GLY A 77 -11.26 9.20 5.96
N TYR A 78 -10.22 9.86 5.51
CA TYR A 78 -9.46 9.54 4.31
C TYR A 78 -7.96 9.52 4.61
N LYS A 79 -7.18 9.05 3.67
CA LYS A 79 -5.73 9.25 3.58
C LYS A 79 -5.40 9.99 2.29
N LEU A 80 -4.53 10.97 2.39
CA LEU A 80 -3.87 11.59 1.28
C LEU A 80 -2.49 10.95 1.14
N HIS A 81 -2.22 10.36 -0.01
CA HIS A 81 -0.93 9.81 -0.39
C HIS A 81 -0.30 10.74 -1.40
N ILE A 82 0.95 11.12 -1.19
CA ILE A 82 1.68 12.07 -2.03
C ILE A 82 3.01 11.43 -2.42
N ASP A 83 3.35 11.59 -3.67
CA ASP A 83 4.66 11.33 -4.22
C ASP A 83 5.36 12.65 -4.51
N CYS A 84 6.57 12.82 -4.03
CA CYS A 84 7.35 14.04 -4.12
C CYS A 84 8.73 13.73 -4.71
N VAL A 85 9.27 14.68 -5.45
CA VAL A 85 10.68 14.69 -5.87
C VAL A 85 11.50 15.60 -4.96
N ASP A 86 12.79 15.69 -5.21
CA ASP A 86 13.71 16.55 -4.48
C ASP A 86 13.17 17.99 -4.33
N GLY A 87 13.35 18.54 -3.14
CA GLY A 87 12.82 19.87 -2.80
C GLY A 87 11.34 19.86 -2.40
N ASP A 88 10.80 18.70 -1.99
CA ASP A 88 9.41 18.53 -1.52
C ASP A 88 8.35 18.90 -2.57
N ILE A 89 8.69 18.80 -3.87
CA ILE A 89 7.77 19.14 -4.96
C ILE A 89 6.83 17.96 -5.20
N PRO A 90 5.51 18.10 -5.00
CA PRO A 90 4.55 17.03 -5.22
C PRO A 90 4.37 16.76 -6.73
N VAL A 91 4.56 15.53 -7.13
CA VAL A 91 4.41 15.05 -8.52
C VAL A 91 3.06 14.40 -8.72
N SER A 92 2.66 13.55 -7.80
CA SER A 92 1.38 12.85 -7.86
C SER A 92 0.72 12.76 -6.49
N ALA A 93 -0.62 12.71 -6.47
CA ALA A 93 -1.38 12.59 -5.24
C ALA A 93 -2.64 11.74 -5.45
N ILE A 94 -2.94 10.89 -4.47
CA ILE A 94 -4.15 10.06 -4.46
C ILE A 94 -4.83 10.16 -3.10
N VAL A 95 -6.14 10.41 -3.10
CA VAL A 95 -6.97 10.35 -1.89
C VAL A 95 -7.68 8.99 -1.85
N THR A 96 -7.54 8.29 -0.74
CA THR A 96 -8.20 7.00 -0.51
C THR A 96 -8.98 6.99 0.79
N SER A 97 -9.77 5.94 0.98
CA SER A 97 -10.34 5.62 2.29
C SER A 97 -9.22 5.46 3.34
N ALA A 98 -9.45 5.92 4.57
CA ALA A 98 -8.48 5.80 5.66
C ALA A 98 -8.07 4.35 5.97
N SER A 99 -8.87 3.35 5.57
CA SER A 99 -8.60 1.93 5.76
C SER A 99 -7.65 1.31 4.73
N VAL A 100 -7.28 2.05 3.67
CA VAL A 100 -6.37 1.55 2.63
C VAL A 100 -4.95 1.53 3.17
N HIS A 101 -4.24 0.43 2.98
CA HIS A 101 -2.82 0.32 3.35
C HIS A 101 -1.95 1.06 2.32
N ASP A 102 -0.90 1.72 2.78
CA ASP A 102 -0.07 2.61 1.97
C ASP A 102 0.59 1.88 0.79
N SER A 103 1.07 0.65 0.98
CA SER A 103 1.62 -0.19 -0.09
C SER A 103 0.66 -0.42 -1.27
N GLN A 104 -0.66 -0.37 -1.04
CA GLN A 104 -1.65 -0.55 -2.12
C GLN A 104 -1.79 0.65 -3.04
N VAL A 105 -1.13 1.75 -2.71
CA VAL A 105 -1.18 3.01 -3.48
C VAL A 105 0.15 3.31 -4.17
N ALA A 106 1.23 2.62 -3.80
CA ALA A 106 2.57 2.84 -4.35
C ALA A 106 2.60 2.75 -5.88
N ILE A 107 2.16 1.62 -6.44
CA ILE A 107 2.18 1.41 -7.90
C ILE A 107 1.30 2.42 -8.65
N PRO A 108 0.04 2.69 -8.24
CA PRO A 108 -0.75 3.75 -8.87
C PRO A 108 -0.12 5.15 -8.80
N LEU A 109 0.55 5.51 -7.68
CA LEU A 109 1.27 6.78 -7.57
C LEU A 109 2.45 6.84 -8.56
N ALA A 110 3.26 5.79 -8.61
CA ALA A 110 4.37 5.68 -9.55
C ALA A 110 3.87 5.78 -11.00
N GLN A 111 2.79 5.09 -11.38
CA GLN A 111 2.18 5.20 -12.70
C GLN A 111 1.73 6.62 -13.05
N MET A 112 1.28 7.41 -12.06
CA MET A 112 0.95 8.83 -12.27
C MET A 112 2.20 9.68 -12.44
N GLY A 113 3.25 9.41 -11.66
CA GLY A 113 4.53 10.11 -11.71
C GLY A 113 5.27 9.91 -13.02
N GLU A 114 5.31 8.68 -13.55
CA GLU A 114 5.99 8.31 -14.80
C GLU A 114 5.61 9.20 -16.01
N SER A 115 4.40 9.72 -16.03
CA SER A 115 3.96 10.63 -17.11
C SER A 115 4.49 12.07 -16.97
N ARG A 116 5.11 12.40 -15.85
CA ARG A 116 5.49 13.77 -15.48
C ARG A 116 6.97 13.96 -15.28
N ILE A 117 7.63 12.94 -14.76
CA ILE A 117 9.04 12.97 -14.42
C ILE A 117 9.72 11.66 -14.83
N THR A 118 11.04 11.73 -15.01
CA THR A 118 11.91 10.56 -15.08
C THR A 118 12.76 10.54 -13.83
N ASN A 119 12.68 9.45 -13.06
CA ASN A 119 13.46 9.24 -11.85
C ASN A 119 14.31 7.97 -11.96
N LEU A 120 15.40 7.93 -11.23
CA LEU A 120 16.29 6.78 -11.13
C LEU A 120 16.05 5.99 -9.85
N TYR A 121 15.66 6.66 -8.78
CA TYR A 121 15.48 6.06 -7.46
C TYR A 121 14.05 6.20 -6.99
N ASP A 122 13.52 5.14 -6.38
CA ASP A 122 12.24 5.13 -5.67
C ASP A 122 12.52 4.99 -4.16
N LEU A 123 12.38 6.09 -3.42
CA LEU A 123 12.62 6.15 -1.98
C LEU A 123 11.31 5.90 -1.21
N MET A 124 11.26 4.84 -0.42
CA MET A 124 10.04 4.48 0.31
C MET A 124 10.37 3.97 1.72
N ASP A 125 9.43 4.13 2.65
CA ASP A 125 9.53 3.59 4.00
C ASP A 125 9.21 2.07 4.04
N ALA A 126 9.44 1.45 5.22
CA ALA A 126 9.19 0.01 5.42
C ALA A 126 7.74 -0.44 5.21
N ALA A 127 6.76 0.47 5.15
CA ALA A 127 5.38 0.11 4.85
C ALA A 127 5.19 -0.33 3.39
N TYR A 128 6.11 0.04 2.53
CA TYR A 128 6.12 -0.30 1.10
C TYR A 128 6.99 -1.52 0.76
N ASP A 129 7.62 -2.15 1.75
CA ASP A 129 8.43 -3.36 1.54
C ASP A 129 7.56 -4.55 1.12
N ALA A 130 7.36 -4.67 -0.17
CA ALA A 130 6.62 -5.75 -0.81
C ALA A 130 7.30 -6.16 -2.13
N PRO A 131 7.45 -7.48 -2.39
CA PRO A 131 8.10 -7.96 -3.61
C PRO A 131 7.51 -7.38 -4.90
N GLU A 132 6.21 -7.14 -4.92
CA GLU A 132 5.49 -6.61 -6.08
C GLU A 132 5.91 -5.16 -6.39
N ILE A 133 6.19 -4.34 -5.34
CA ILE A 133 6.65 -2.96 -5.50
C ILE A 133 8.10 -2.96 -5.99
N HIS A 134 8.98 -3.75 -5.36
CA HIS A 134 10.36 -3.90 -5.83
C HIS A 134 10.44 -4.35 -7.30
N ASN A 135 9.61 -5.33 -7.68
CA ASN A 135 9.58 -5.82 -9.06
C ASN A 135 9.05 -4.76 -10.03
N TYR A 136 8.08 -3.94 -9.62
CA TYR A 136 7.54 -2.87 -10.43
C TYR A 136 8.61 -1.81 -10.72
N SER A 137 9.29 -1.29 -9.68
CA SER A 137 10.39 -0.32 -9.83
C SER A 137 11.51 -0.85 -10.72
N LYS A 138 11.97 -2.08 -10.48
CA LYS A 138 12.99 -2.73 -11.32
C LYS A 138 12.54 -2.90 -12.78
N GLY A 139 11.27 -3.20 -13.02
CA GLY A 139 10.70 -3.32 -14.35
C GLY A 139 10.62 -1.98 -15.11
N LYS A 140 10.76 -0.87 -14.39
CA LYS A 140 10.86 0.50 -14.91
C LYS A 140 12.30 1.02 -14.98
N GLU A 141 13.27 0.14 -14.72
CA GLU A 141 14.69 0.51 -14.64
C GLU A 141 15.01 1.47 -13.50
N HIS A 142 14.11 1.56 -12.49
CA HIS A 142 14.34 2.33 -11.27
C HIS A 142 15.02 1.47 -10.20
N ILE A 143 15.78 2.11 -9.32
CA ILE A 143 16.43 1.48 -8.17
C ILE A 143 15.54 1.70 -6.95
N PRO A 144 14.82 0.67 -6.44
CA PRO A 144 14.02 0.81 -5.23
C PRO A 144 14.93 0.86 -4.00
N ILE A 145 14.84 1.95 -3.25
CA ILE A 145 15.48 2.12 -1.95
C ILE A 145 14.36 2.12 -0.90
N ILE A 146 14.07 0.95 -0.36
CA ILE A 146 12.95 0.72 0.56
C ILE A 146 13.53 0.16 1.85
N ASP A 147 13.11 0.73 3.00
CA ASP A 147 13.49 0.22 4.31
C ASP A 147 12.93 -1.20 4.52
N ASP A 148 13.76 -2.10 5.05
CA ASP A 148 13.33 -3.46 5.36
C ASP A 148 12.23 -3.47 6.42
N ASN A 149 11.17 -4.21 6.15
CA ASN A 149 10.11 -4.48 7.11
C ASN A 149 10.32 -5.88 7.72
N PRO A 150 10.92 -5.98 8.92
CA PRO A 150 11.16 -7.28 9.55
C PRO A 150 9.82 -7.99 9.74
N ARG A 151 9.71 -9.17 9.14
CA ARG A 151 8.53 -10.01 9.28
C ARG A 151 8.44 -10.57 10.69
N ARG A 152 7.26 -10.98 11.10
CA ARG A 152 7.01 -11.47 12.45
C ARG A 152 7.99 -12.60 12.82
N GLY A 153 8.88 -12.35 13.79
CA GLY A 153 9.91 -13.28 14.25
C GLY A 153 11.31 -13.00 13.72
N GLU A 154 11.48 -12.10 12.74
CA GLU A 154 12.78 -11.66 12.27
C GLU A 154 13.25 -10.46 13.11
N LYS A 155 14.52 -10.50 13.52
CA LYS A 155 15.15 -9.33 14.16
C LYS A 155 15.70 -8.45 13.06
N LYS A 156 15.40 -7.15 13.11
CA LYS A 156 16.04 -6.17 12.23
C LYS A 156 17.52 -6.15 12.60
N GLU A 157 18.42 -6.56 11.68
CA GLU A 157 19.85 -6.36 11.87
C GLU A 157 20.10 -4.85 11.88
N MET A 158 20.64 -4.36 12.98
CA MET A 158 21.04 -2.94 13.07
C MET A 158 22.26 -2.75 12.20
N ASP A 159 22.15 -1.88 11.21
CA ASP A 159 23.28 -1.45 10.40
C ASP A 159 24.37 -0.89 11.33
N PRO A 160 25.58 -1.46 11.36
CA PRO A 160 26.67 -1.00 12.22
C PRO A 160 27.08 0.44 11.96
N ALA A 161 26.75 1.02 10.81
CA ALA A 161 27.00 2.42 10.47
C ALA A 161 26.02 3.41 11.12
N LYS A 162 24.94 2.92 11.78
CA LYS A 162 23.95 3.76 12.49
C LYS A 162 24.15 3.81 14.02
N LYS A 163 25.35 3.44 14.50
CA LYS A 163 25.75 3.62 15.92
C LYS A 163 26.45 4.96 16.14
#